data_1067bfda767da2cf48418f20287f62d5
#
_entry.id   1067bfda767da2cf48418f20287f62d5
#
_cell.length_a   1.000
_cell.length_b   1.000
_cell.length_c   1.000
_cell.angle_alpha   90.00
_cell.angle_beta   90.00
_cell.angle_gamma   90.00
#
_symmetry.space_group_name_H-M   'P 1'
#
loop_
_entity.id
_entity.type
_entity.pdbx_description
1 polymer ?
#
loop_
_entity_poly.entity_id
_entity_poly.type
_entity_poly.pdbx_seq_one_letter_code
_entity_poly.pdbx_strand_id
1 'polypeptide(L)'
;MDSKSKAARRWVFFAGLIALNVAHANHPRAIDHGPIGVMGDHYHEAGEWMVSARLMRMHMSGNQIGESKLDDSQVIRQPNAPGRMPGKLSVVPQDMDMDMLMLGAMYAPSDRLTLMAMLMASRKDMKLTSYAPPNMMMSGALRPEIGSFSTASNDLEAVSLSGLIRLPESAMHRTHLTLGIQQSVAKPDASDTALTPMGMEMTIRLPYSMQIGDESSRLNSALTHVYSHNDWAFGGQISANFKLRSKDWHLGDIRQLTFWGQRSLSDRLSLSGRVAYQRVGGLTGIDANIVAPVQTAISSNYGGSHWRAGIGANMVAPLLPGTPERLGIELEIPFKTDVRGVQMTPRWRLALGIQKSF
;
A
#
# COMPACT_ATOMS: atom_id res chain seq x y z
N MET A 1 -32.26 7.86 24.24
CA MET A 1 -31.73 9.18 23.85
C MET A 1 -30.43 9.36 24.60
N ASP A 2 -29.31 9.10 23.93
CA ASP A 2 -28.06 9.79 24.25
C ASP A 2 -27.07 9.50 23.11
N SER A 3 -26.84 10.57 22.35
CA SER A 3 -25.93 10.65 21.24
C SER A 3 -24.50 10.71 21.77
N LYS A 4 -23.73 9.63 21.66
CA LYS A 4 -22.27 9.70 21.84
C LYS A 4 -21.61 10.11 20.52
N SER A 5 -21.29 11.39 20.44
CA SER A 5 -20.50 11.99 19.37
C SER A 5 -19.13 11.28 19.28
N LYS A 6 -18.87 10.63 18.16
CA LYS A 6 -17.52 10.14 17.81
C LYS A 6 -16.65 11.37 17.56
N ALA A 7 -15.79 11.69 18.51
CA ALA A 7 -14.82 12.77 18.37
C ALA A 7 -13.82 12.42 17.26
N ALA A 8 -13.93 13.10 16.13
CA ALA A 8 -12.93 13.08 15.08
C ALA A 8 -11.63 13.70 15.62
N ARG A 9 -10.65 12.89 15.95
CA ARG A 9 -9.32 13.33 16.35
C ARG A 9 -8.64 13.94 15.13
N ARG A 10 -8.67 15.26 15.03
CA ARG A 10 -7.95 16.05 14.02
C ARG A 10 -6.46 15.93 14.29
N TRP A 11 -5.73 15.38 13.33
CA TRP A 11 -4.27 15.39 13.32
C TRP A 11 -3.80 16.80 12.93
N VAL A 12 -3.20 17.52 13.88
CA VAL A 12 -2.49 18.77 13.61
C VAL A 12 -0.99 18.42 13.53
N PHE A 13 -0.43 18.46 12.33
CA PHE A 13 1.00 18.29 12.13
C PHE A 13 1.70 19.64 12.21
N PHE A 14 2.61 19.80 13.16
CA PHE A 14 3.58 20.89 13.21
C PHE A 14 4.73 20.57 12.26
N ALA A 15 4.80 21.24 11.13
CA ALA A 15 5.97 21.24 10.25
C ALA A 15 6.97 22.26 10.81
N GLY A 16 7.98 21.78 11.54
CA GLY A 16 9.14 22.59 11.91
C GLY A 16 10.01 22.84 10.67
N LEU A 17 10.06 24.07 10.18
CA LEU A 17 10.98 24.48 9.11
C LEU A 17 12.41 24.50 9.66
N ILE A 18 13.26 23.60 9.20
CA ILE A 18 14.71 23.67 9.37
C ILE A 18 15.25 24.47 8.17
N ALA A 19 15.79 25.65 8.43
CA ALA A 19 16.49 26.42 7.40
C ALA A 19 17.87 25.78 7.14
N LEU A 20 17.99 25.05 6.04
CA LEU A 20 19.23 24.49 5.54
C LEU A 20 19.82 25.41 4.44
N ASN A 21 21.13 25.65 4.50
CA ASN A 21 21.85 26.43 3.51
C ASN A 21 21.79 25.76 2.13
N VAL A 22 21.40 26.55 1.12
CA VAL A 22 21.12 26.10 -0.25
C VAL A 22 22.43 25.92 -1.01
N ALA A 23 22.80 24.67 -1.30
CA ALA A 23 23.65 24.36 -2.44
C ALA A 23 22.83 24.53 -3.71
N HIS A 24 23.42 24.97 -4.82
CA HIS A 24 22.75 25.27 -6.07
C HIS A 24 22.11 24.02 -6.65
N ALA A 25 20.85 23.77 -6.36
CA ALA A 25 20.08 22.73 -7.02
C ALA A 25 19.80 23.18 -8.48
N ASN A 26 20.19 22.37 -9.44
CA ASN A 26 19.71 22.49 -10.82
C ASN A 26 18.18 22.56 -10.80
N HIS A 27 17.58 23.44 -11.62
CA HIS A 27 16.12 23.54 -11.68
C HIS A 27 15.53 22.18 -12.09
N PRO A 28 14.80 21.49 -11.20
CA PRO A 28 14.28 20.15 -11.49
C PRO A 28 13.28 20.24 -12.64
N ARG A 29 13.43 19.39 -13.64
CA ARG A 29 12.42 19.22 -14.68
C ARG A 29 11.40 18.17 -14.26
N ALA A 30 10.15 18.33 -14.70
CA ALA A 30 9.08 17.38 -14.35
C ALA A 30 9.37 15.93 -14.81
N ILE A 31 10.19 15.75 -15.86
CA ILE A 31 10.58 14.45 -16.42
C ILE A 31 11.74 13.77 -15.68
N ASP A 32 12.48 14.48 -14.83
CA ASP A 32 13.67 13.95 -14.13
C ASP A 32 13.32 12.88 -13.10
N HIS A 33 12.06 12.83 -12.70
CA HIS A 33 11.51 11.86 -11.76
C HIS A 33 10.55 10.89 -12.45
N GLY A 34 10.53 9.63 -12.01
CA GLY A 34 9.58 8.62 -12.44
C GLY A 34 8.13 8.94 -12.02
N PRO A 35 7.14 8.13 -12.42
CA PRO A 35 5.76 8.26 -11.94
C PRO A 35 5.70 8.19 -10.42
N ILE A 36 4.77 8.94 -9.78
CA ILE A 36 4.71 9.05 -8.31
C ILE A 36 4.47 7.71 -7.61
N GLY A 37 3.95 6.70 -8.31
CA GLY A 37 3.76 5.34 -7.80
C GLY A 37 5.03 4.48 -7.74
N VAL A 38 6.16 4.95 -8.30
CA VAL A 38 7.45 4.27 -8.21
C VAL A 38 8.24 4.82 -7.02
N MET A 39 8.69 3.93 -6.14
CA MET A 39 9.48 4.30 -4.96
C MET A 39 10.96 4.21 -5.28
N GLY A 40 11.74 5.23 -4.82
CA GLY A 40 13.18 5.26 -5.08
C GLY A 40 13.49 5.26 -6.57
N ASP A 41 12.78 6.08 -7.34
CA ASP A 41 12.91 6.23 -8.79
C ASP A 41 14.17 7.00 -9.21
N HIS A 42 14.78 7.75 -8.29
CA HIS A 42 15.92 8.62 -8.52
C HIS A 42 16.85 8.67 -7.30
N TYR A 43 18.03 9.20 -7.49
CA TYR A 43 19.04 9.50 -6.46
C TYR A 43 19.49 10.96 -6.59
N HIS A 44 20.24 11.45 -5.61
CA HIS A 44 20.69 12.84 -5.48
C HIS A 44 22.20 12.98 -5.65
N GLU A 45 22.66 14.20 -5.97
CA GLU A 45 24.08 14.58 -5.99
C GLU A 45 24.59 14.89 -4.57
N ALA A 46 25.91 14.85 -4.37
CA ALA A 46 26.53 15.06 -3.06
C ALA A 46 26.08 16.39 -2.42
N GLY A 47 25.61 16.30 -1.18
CA GLY A 47 25.13 17.44 -0.39
C GLY A 47 23.65 17.77 -0.55
N GLU A 48 22.96 17.19 -1.54
CA GLU A 48 21.52 17.44 -1.74
C GLU A 48 20.66 16.76 -0.69
N TRP A 49 19.59 17.46 -0.29
CA TRP A 49 18.51 16.97 0.55
C TRP A 49 17.19 17.02 -0.21
N MET A 50 16.33 16.07 0.08
CA MET A 50 14.94 16.09 -0.36
C MET A 50 14.01 15.65 0.76
N VAL A 51 12.88 16.33 0.89
CA VAL A 51 11.76 15.88 1.72
C VAL A 51 10.54 15.60 0.83
N SER A 52 9.72 14.66 1.25
CA SER A 52 8.54 14.27 0.49
C SER A 52 7.38 13.89 1.38
N ALA A 53 6.17 14.16 0.90
CA ALA A 53 4.94 13.61 1.45
C ALA A 53 4.15 12.97 0.30
N ARG A 54 3.65 11.76 0.54
CA ARG A 54 2.83 11.03 -0.42
C ARG A 54 1.59 10.47 0.27
N LEU A 55 0.45 10.71 -0.33
CA LEU A 55 -0.83 10.09 0.02
C LEU A 55 -1.16 9.03 -1.02
N MET A 56 -1.55 7.85 -0.56
CA MET A 56 -2.05 6.80 -1.42
C MET A 56 -3.39 6.32 -0.88
N ARG A 57 -4.40 6.26 -1.75
CA ARG A 57 -5.68 5.66 -1.47
C ARG A 57 -5.91 4.46 -2.36
N MET A 58 -6.32 3.33 -1.77
CA MET A 58 -6.71 2.12 -2.48
C MET A 58 -8.15 1.76 -2.12
N HIS A 59 -8.94 1.45 -3.14
CA HIS A 59 -10.31 0.96 -2.99
C HIS A 59 -10.43 -0.47 -3.48
N MET A 60 -11.08 -1.31 -2.68
CA MET A 60 -11.42 -2.69 -3.00
C MET A 60 -12.91 -2.90 -2.84
N SER A 61 -13.53 -3.69 -3.73
CA SER A 61 -14.97 -3.94 -3.72
C SER A 61 -15.32 -5.27 -4.35
N GLY A 62 -16.18 -6.03 -3.68
CA GLY A 62 -16.56 -7.39 -4.05
C GLY A 62 -15.44 -8.40 -3.76
N ASN A 63 -15.72 -9.67 -4.03
CA ASN A 63 -14.87 -10.81 -3.67
C ASN A 63 -14.52 -11.67 -4.89
N GLN A 64 -13.40 -12.38 -4.83
CA GLN A 64 -12.93 -13.30 -5.88
C GLN A 64 -12.14 -14.48 -5.30
N ILE A 65 -12.03 -15.55 -6.08
CA ILE A 65 -11.13 -16.69 -5.89
C ILE A 65 -10.43 -16.98 -7.22
N GLY A 66 -9.11 -17.06 -7.20
CA GLY A 66 -8.37 -17.07 -8.46
C GLY A 66 -8.67 -15.82 -9.27
N GLU A 67 -9.08 -15.97 -10.52
CA GLU A 67 -9.55 -14.90 -11.41
C GLU A 67 -11.09 -14.74 -11.39
N SER A 68 -11.83 -15.63 -10.69
CA SER A 68 -13.28 -15.68 -10.73
C SER A 68 -13.91 -14.82 -9.63
N LYS A 69 -14.84 -13.95 -10.00
CA LYS A 69 -15.64 -13.15 -9.06
C LYS A 69 -16.59 -14.05 -8.30
N LEU A 70 -16.83 -13.74 -7.04
CA LEU A 70 -17.77 -14.41 -6.16
C LEU A 70 -18.83 -13.43 -5.69
N ASP A 71 -20.10 -13.86 -5.70
CA ASP A 71 -21.16 -13.19 -4.97
C ASP A 71 -21.18 -13.64 -3.49
N ASP A 72 -21.94 -12.93 -2.65
CA ASP A 72 -22.01 -13.20 -1.22
C ASP A 72 -22.49 -14.62 -0.93
N SER A 73 -23.43 -15.14 -1.71
CA SER A 73 -23.95 -16.50 -1.55
C SER A 73 -22.88 -17.57 -1.78
N GLN A 74 -21.94 -17.29 -2.68
CA GLN A 74 -20.80 -18.15 -2.97
C GLN A 74 -19.71 -18.04 -1.89
N VAL A 75 -19.49 -16.81 -1.37
CA VAL A 75 -18.53 -16.58 -0.26
C VAL A 75 -18.98 -17.30 1.00
N ILE A 76 -20.25 -17.17 1.42
CA ILE A 76 -20.76 -17.81 2.64
C ILE A 76 -20.82 -19.33 2.56
N ARG A 77 -20.72 -19.94 1.36
CA ARG A 77 -20.59 -21.39 1.19
C ARG A 77 -19.17 -21.91 1.41
N GLN A 78 -18.17 -21.02 1.36
CA GLN A 78 -16.78 -21.41 1.59
C GLN A 78 -16.54 -21.88 3.03
N PRO A 79 -15.62 -22.81 3.24
CA PRO A 79 -15.28 -23.28 4.58
C PRO A 79 -14.64 -22.17 5.41
N ASN A 80 -14.93 -22.15 6.70
CA ASN A 80 -14.16 -21.38 7.67
C ASN A 80 -12.81 -22.07 7.95
N ALA A 81 -11.93 -21.43 8.70
CA ALA A 81 -10.66 -22.04 9.12
C ALA A 81 -10.93 -23.34 9.92
N PRO A 82 -10.06 -24.37 9.77
CA PRO A 82 -10.23 -25.64 10.47
C PRO A 82 -10.42 -25.44 11.99
N GLY A 83 -11.40 -26.14 12.57
CA GLY A 83 -11.69 -26.08 14.00
C GLY A 83 -12.44 -24.83 14.48
N ARG A 84 -12.79 -23.89 13.58
CA ARG A 84 -13.55 -22.68 13.94
C ARG A 84 -15.04 -22.85 13.65
N MET A 85 -15.84 -22.23 14.52
CA MET A 85 -17.30 -22.18 14.35
C MET A 85 -17.75 -20.75 13.96
N PRO A 86 -18.79 -20.63 13.10
CA PRO A 86 -19.45 -21.70 12.34
C PRO A 86 -18.48 -22.29 11.30
N GLY A 87 -18.72 -23.54 10.88
CA GLY A 87 -17.84 -24.27 9.94
C GLY A 87 -17.77 -23.70 8.52
N LYS A 88 -18.60 -22.70 8.22
CA LYS A 88 -18.58 -21.91 6.98
C LYS A 88 -18.46 -20.43 7.27
N LEU A 89 -17.98 -19.64 6.30
CA LEU A 89 -17.97 -18.19 6.37
C LEU A 89 -19.39 -17.67 6.60
N SER A 90 -19.52 -16.60 7.37
CA SER A 90 -20.81 -15.99 7.71
C SER A 90 -20.75 -14.48 7.72
N VAL A 91 -19.59 -13.91 7.50
CA VAL A 91 -19.37 -12.46 7.35
C VAL A 91 -18.67 -12.22 6.03
N VAL A 92 -19.17 -11.29 5.24
CA VAL A 92 -18.68 -11.00 3.89
C VAL A 92 -18.27 -9.53 3.80
N PRO A 93 -17.00 -9.23 3.51
CA PRO A 93 -16.56 -7.87 3.19
C PRO A 93 -17.19 -7.41 1.88
N GLN A 94 -17.73 -6.18 1.89
CA GLN A 94 -18.34 -5.54 0.72
C GLN A 94 -17.41 -4.54 0.08
N ASP A 95 -16.94 -3.58 0.88
CA ASP A 95 -16.02 -2.52 0.45
C ASP A 95 -14.90 -2.35 1.48
N MET A 96 -13.72 -1.98 1.01
CA MET A 96 -12.60 -1.60 1.85
C MET A 96 -11.85 -0.43 1.22
N ASP A 97 -11.65 0.63 2.00
CA ASP A 97 -10.74 1.72 1.68
C ASP A 97 -9.49 1.63 2.55
N MET A 98 -8.33 1.88 1.95
CA MET A 98 -7.06 2.01 2.66
C MET A 98 -6.41 3.31 2.26
N ASP A 99 -6.17 4.18 3.22
CA ASP A 99 -5.39 5.40 3.08
C ASP A 99 -4.01 5.20 3.72
N MET A 100 -2.95 5.58 3.01
CA MET A 100 -1.58 5.52 3.49
C MET A 100 -0.90 6.87 3.30
N LEU A 101 -0.34 7.41 4.38
CA LEU A 101 0.54 8.57 4.37
C LEU A 101 1.98 8.09 4.49
N MET A 102 2.82 8.50 3.54
CA MET A 102 4.26 8.25 3.56
C MET A 102 5.00 9.59 3.63
N LEU A 103 5.84 9.76 4.65
CA LEU A 103 6.76 10.88 4.78
C LEU A 103 8.17 10.37 4.52
N GLY A 104 8.89 11.02 3.62
CA GLY A 104 10.22 10.63 3.21
C GLY A 104 11.23 11.76 3.35
N ALA A 105 12.46 11.39 3.65
CA ALA A 105 13.61 12.27 3.58
C ALA A 105 14.75 11.55 2.86
N MET A 106 15.46 12.25 1.98
CA MET A 106 16.65 11.74 1.30
C MET A 106 17.81 12.70 1.53
N TYR A 107 19.02 12.14 1.63
CA TYR A 107 20.26 12.87 1.73
C TYR A 107 21.37 12.13 0.99
N ALA A 108 22.11 12.83 0.16
CA ALA A 108 23.26 12.27 -0.56
C ALA A 108 24.58 12.69 0.13
N PRO A 109 25.20 11.81 0.94
CA PRO A 109 26.53 12.09 1.50
C PRO A 109 27.63 12.06 0.44
N SER A 110 27.37 11.50 -0.73
CA SER A 110 28.29 11.47 -1.89
C SER A 110 27.48 11.24 -3.18
N ASP A 111 28.08 11.49 -4.34
CA ASP A 111 27.48 11.24 -5.65
C ASP A 111 27.15 9.76 -5.90
N ARG A 112 27.71 8.84 -5.12
CA ARG A 112 27.47 7.40 -5.25
C ARG A 112 26.42 6.84 -4.30
N LEU A 113 26.06 7.57 -3.25
CA LEU A 113 25.17 7.07 -2.21
C LEU A 113 24.14 8.14 -1.85
N THR A 114 22.87 7.79 -1.95
CA THR A 114 21.76 8.55 -1.37
C THR A 114 21.11 7.71 -0.26
N LEU A 115 21.02 8.25 0.94
CA LEU A 115 20.28 7.67 2.05
C LEU A 115 18.83 8.10 1.98
N MET A 116 17.90 7.19 2.24
CA MET A 116 16.46 7.43 2.23
C MET A 116 15.83 6.87 3.50
N ALA A 117 15.19 7.74 4.27
CA ALA A 117 14.39 7.36 5.43
C ALA A 117 12.89 7.59 5.12
N MET A 118 12.02 6.68 5.57
CA MET A 118 10.58 6.79 5.37
C MET A 118 9.80 6.39 6.61
N LEU A 119 8.71 7.11 6.83
CA LEU A 119 7.67 6.86 7.81
C LEU A 119 6.36 6.55 7.06
N MET A 120 5.65 5.50 7.45
CA MET A 120 4.40 5.07 6.83
C MET A 120 3.32 4.96 7.90
N ALA A 121 2.21 5.66 7.72
CA ALA A 121 1.02 5.55 8.54
C ALA A 121 -0.16 5.13 7.67
N SER A 122 -0.97 4.19 8.15
CA SER A 122 -2.11 3.67 7.40
C SER A 122 -3.40 3.77 8.20
N ARG A 123 -4.50 3.95 7.45
CA ARG A 123 -5.86 3.82 7.92
C ARG A 123 -6.62 2.88 6.99
N LYS A 124 -7.40 1.99 7.57
CA LYS A 124 -8.24 1.03 6.86
C LYS A 124 -9.66 1.12 7.40
N ASP A 125 -10.62 1.20 6.48
CA ASP A 125 -12.05 1.19 6.77
C ASP A 125 -12.70 0.08 5.92
N MET A 126 -13.46 -0.82 6.54
CA MET A 126 -14.09 -1.95 5.86
C MET A 126 -15.58 -2.02 6.19
N LYS A 127 -16.42 -2.19 5.18
CA LYS A 127 -17.85 -2.50 5.31
C LYS A 127 -18.07 -3.98 5.13
N LEU A 128 -18.89 -4.58 5.98
CA LEU A 128 -19.16 -6.01 6.01
C LEU A 128 -20.64 -6.27 6.19
N THR A 129 -21.10 -7.41 5.67
CA THR A 129 -22.44 -7.93 5.89
C THR A 129 -22.38 -9.26 6.62
N SER A 130 -23.14 -9.39 7.72
CA SER A 130 -23.30 -10.62 8.48
C SER A 130 -24.50 -11.42 7.98
N TYR A 131 -24.32 -12.72 7.86
CA TYR A 131 -25.32 -13.71 7.48
C TYR A 131 -25.52 -14.72 8.61
N ALA A 132 -26.74 -15.22 8.77
CA ALA A 132 -27.03 -16.25 9.76
C ALA A 132 -26.09 -17.47 9.61
N PRO A 133 -25.71 -18.15 10.70
CA PRO A 133 -24.86 -19.33 10.64
C PRO A 133 -25.53 -20.45 9.84
N PRO A 134 -24.75 -21.38 9.25
CA PRO A 134 -25.33 -22.53 8.57
C PRO A 134 -26.15 -23.37 9.56
N ASN A 135 -27.42 -23.59 9.23
CA ASN A 135 -28.31 -24.42 10.01
C ASN A 135 -28.46 -25.78 9.31
N MET A 136 -28.44 -26.89 10.06
CA MET A 136 -28.58 -28.24 9.51
C MET A 136 -29.94 -28.46 8.81
N MET A 137 -30.98 -27.67 9.14
CA MET A 137 -32.30 -27.78 8.55
C MET A 137 -32.51 -26.98 7.25
N MET A 138 -31.54 -26.14 6.86
CA MET A 138 -31.64 -25.30 5.65
C MET A 138 -30.68 -25.78 4.55
N SER A 139 -30.74 -27.03 4.19
CA SER A 139 -30.01 -27.57 3.04
C SER A 139 -30.52 -26.90 1.75
N GLY A 140 -29.72 -26.03 1.14
CA GLY A 140 -30.00 -25.40 -0.14
C GLY A 140 -30.65 -24.00 -0.08
N ALA A 141 -31.14 -23.51 1.06
CA ALA A 141 -31.70 -22.18 1.18
C ALA A 141 -30.59 -21.11 1.32
N LEU A 142 -30.86 -19.90 0.77
CA LEU A 142 -30.03 -18.71 1.01
C LEU A 142 -30.10 -18.39 2.52
N ARG A 143 -28.93 -18.23 3.14
CA ARG A 143 -28.85 -17.81 4.54
C ARG A 143 -29.30 -16.36 4.65
N PRO A 144 -30.21 -16.01 5.59
CA PRO A 144 -30.70 -14.64 5.73
C PRO A 144 -29.57 -13.70 6.16
N GLU A 145 -29.60 -12.50 5.63
CA GLU A 145 -28.79 -11.38 6.10
C GLU A 145 -29.26 -10.97 7.50
N ILE A 146 -28.30 -10.78 8.40
CA ILE A 146 -28.53 -10.27 9.75
C ILE A 146 -28.43 -8.75 9.78
N GLY A 147 -27.49 -8.19 9.03
CA GLY A 147 -27.27 -6.76 8.90
C GLY A 147 -25.85 -6.43 8.47
N SER A 148 -25.63 -5.15 8.24
CA SER A 148 -24.33 -4.60 7.81
C SER A 148 -23.71 -3.78 8.92
N PHE A 149 -22.34 -3.76 8.97
CA PHE A 149 -21.56 -3.01 9.93
C PHE A 149 -20.25 -2.54 9.28
N SER A 150 -19.51 -1.69 9.98
CA SER A 150 -18.21 -1.21 9.53
C SER A 150 -17.18 -1.38 10.63
N THR A 151 -15.95 -1.68 10.24
CA THR A 151 -14.79 -1.73 11.13
C THR A 151 -13.69 -0.82 10.61
N ALA A 152 -12.90 -0.26 11.52
CA ALA A 152 -11.79 0.63 11.19
C ALA A 152 -10.55 0.34 12.01
N SER A 153 -9.39 0.61 11.42
CA SER A 153 -8.10 0.57 12.11
C SER A 153 -7.16 1.64 11.56
N ASN A 154 -6.30 2.19 12.40
CA ASN A 154 -5.27 3.13 11.99
C ASN A 154 -4.10 3.11 12.95
N ASP A 155 -2.87 3.21 12.43
CA ASP A 155 -1.65 3.31 13.23
C ASP A 155 -0.48 3.77 12.36
N LEU A 156 0.68 4.02 13.01
CA LEU A 156 1.97 4.12 12.35
C LEU A 156 2.41 2.71 11.91
N GLU A 157 2.36 2.44 10.61
CA GLU A 157 2.55 1.09 10.05
C GLU A 157 4.00 0.64 10.14
N ALA A 158 4.92 1.46 9.60
CA ALA A 158 6.31 1.06 9.47
C ALA A 158 7.27 2.26 9.38
N VAL A 159 8.52 1.98 9.69
CA VAL A 159 9.67 2.85 9.42
C VAL A 159 10.64 2.12 8.50
N SER A 160 11.32 2.83 7.60
CA SER A 160 12.36 2.22 6.75
C SER A 160 13.56 3.14 6.58
N LEU A 161 14.74 2.50 6.42
CA LEU A 161 16.00 3.14 6.08
C LEU A 161 16.62 2.38 4.91
N SER A 162 16.98 3.09 3.85
CA SER A 162 17.54 2.51 2.63
C SER A 162 18.72 3.33 2.12
N GLY A 163 19.65 2.68 1.42
CA GLY A 163 20.68 3.30 0.63
C GLY A 163 20.43 3.07 -0.85
N LEU A 164 20.49 4.12 -1.66
CA LEU A 164 20.47 4.07 -3.11
C LEU A 164 21.89 4.23 -3.61
N ILE A 165 22.42 3.19 -4.24
CA ILE A 165 23.81 3.09 -4.72
C ILE A 165 23.81 3.32 -6.22
N ARG A 166 24.37 4.44 -6.67
CA ARG A 166 24.52 4.79 -8.07
C ARG A 166 25.50 3.85 -8.74
N LEU A 167 25.09 3.24 -9.84
CA LEU A 167 25.94 2.39 -10.67
C LEU A 167 26.56 3.22 -11.81
N PRO A 168 27.59 2.70 -12.51
CA PRO A 168 28.14 3.38 -13.68
C PRO A 168 27.06 3.75 -14.68
N GLU A 169 27.10 4.98 -15.17
CA GLU A 169 26.05 5.56 -16.01
C GLU A 169 26.63 6.36 -17.19
N SER A 170 25.76 6.79 -18.09
CA SER A 170 26.07 7.71 -19.18
C SER A 170 25.06 8.86 -19.19
N ALA A 171 25.23 9.84 -20.07
CA ALA A 171 24.33 10.98 -20.16
C ALA A 171 22.83 10.60 -20.38
N MET A 172 22.59 9.45 -21.00
CA MET A 172 21.24 8.97 -21.30
C MET A 172 20.75 7.84 -20.36
N HIS A 173 21.63 7.15 -19.65
CA HIS A 173 21.32 5.97 -18.87
C HIS A 173 21.67 6.19 -17.41
N ARG A 174 20.72 6.07 -16.52
CA ARG A 174 20.89 6.14 -15.07
C ARG A 174 20.46 4.82 -14.44
N THR A 175 21.30 4.25 -13.60
CA THR A 175 21.02 2.96 -12.95
C THR A 175 21.44 3.05 -11.47
N HIS A 176 20.60 2.54 -10.59
CA HIS A 176 20.95 2.44 -9.17
C HIS A 176 20.35 1.21 -8.52
N LEU A 177 21.04 0.74 -7.48
CA LEU A 177 20.59 -0.33 -6.60
C LEU A 177 20.09 0.28 -5.29
N THR A 178 18.89 -0.08 -4.88
CA THR A 178 18.33 0.26 -3.56
C THR A 178 18.40 -0.94 -2.64
N LEU A 179 18.97 -0.76 -1.45
CA LEU A 179 18.96 -1.76 -0.38
C LEU A 179 18.57 -1.08 0.92
N GLY A 180 17.66 -1.70 1.69
CA GLY A 180 17.19 -1.10 2.93
C GLY A 180 16.47 -2.09 3.83
N ILE A 181 16.21 -1.64 5.05
CA ILE A 181 15.44 -2.38 6.06
C ILE A 181 14.19 -1.60 6.37
N GLN A 182 13.09 -2.30 6.44
CA GLN A 182 11.79 -1.82 6.92
C GLN A 182 11.41 -2.57 8.17
N GLN A 183 10.98 -1.85 9.19
CA GLN A 183 10.43 -2.40 10.42
C GLN A 183 8.95 -2.03 10.54
N SER A 184 8.09 -3.03 10.59
CA SER A 184 6.69 -2.84 11.00
C SER A 184 6.64 -2.52 12.49
N VAL A 185 6.07 -1.37 12.85
CA VAL A 185 6.07 -0.85 14.23
C VAL A 185 4.69 -0.95 14.90
N ALA A 186 3.62 -1.00 14.11
CA ALA A 186 2.28 -1.22 14.64
C ALA A 186 2.16 -2.64 15.23
N LYS A 187 1.48 -2.74 16.35
CA LYS A 187 1.13 -4.03 16.95
C LYS A 187 -0.06 -4.64 16.20
N PRO A 188 -0.07 -5.98 16.03
CA PRO A 188 -1.18 -6.66 15.36
C PRO A 188 -2.34 -6.95 16.33
N ASP A 189 -2.81 -5.94 17.06
CA ASP A 189 -3.82 -6.06 18.09
C ASP A 189 -5.05 -5.17 17.86
N ALA A 190 -5.20 -4.63 16.65
CA ALA A 190 -6.36 -3.83 16.29
C ALA A 190 -7.66 -4.60 16.50
N SER A 191 -8.61 -3.97 17.20
CA SER A 191 -9.90 -4.55 17.56
C SER A 191 -11.00 -3.51 17.34
N ASP A 192 -12.20 -3.95 16.99
CA ASP A 192 -13.37 -3.09 16.80
C ASP A 192 -14.65 -3.87 17.03
N THR A 193 -15.79 -3.18 17.08
CA THR A 193 -17.11 -3.79 17.24
C THR A 193 -17.58 -4.39 15.92
N ALA A 194 -17.99 -5.64 15.96
CA ALA A 194 -18.51 -6.39 14.81
C ALA A 194 -19.88 -6.98 15.12
N LEU A 195 -20.75 -6.99 14.11
CA LEU A 195 -22.04 -7.70 14.16
C LEU A 195 -21.81 -9.18 13.88
N THR A 196 -22.05 -10.02 14.89
CA THR A 196 -21.85 -11.47 14.77
C THR A 196 -22.97 -12.13 13.96
N PRO A 197 -22.75 -13.37 13.46
CA PRO A 197 -23.81 -14.15 12.78
C PRO A 197 -25.02 -14.47 13.67
N MET A 198 -24.91 -14.27 14.99
CA MET A 198 -26.00 -14.45 15.97
C MET A 198 -26.80 -13.17 16.23
N GLY A 199 -26.48 -12.06 15.51
CA GLY A 199 -27.16 -10.78 15.66
C GLY A 199 -26.69 -9.94 16.88
N MET A 200 -25.60 -10.30 17.50
CA MET A 200 -25.03 -9.56 18.64
C MET A 200 -23.83 -8.73 18.19
N GLU A 201 -23.68 -7.54 18.75
CA GLU A 201 -22.47 -6.74 18.61
C GLU A 201 -21.42 -7.18 19.65
N MET A 202 -20.21 -7.44 19.18
CA MET A 202 -19.09 -7.85 20.03
C MET A 202 -17.80 -7.17 19.59
N THR A 203 -16.98 -6.75 20.54
CA THR A 203 -15.60 -6.32 20.25
C THR A 203 -14.76 -7.55 19.95
N ILE A 204 -14.16 -7.59 18.76
CA ILE A 204 -13.32 -8.70 18.29
C ILE A 204 -11.96 -8.19 17.85
N ARG A 205 -10.94 -9.07 17.87
CA ARG A 205 -9.69 -8.84 17.16
C ARG A 205 -9.98 -8.84 15.67
N LEU A 206 -9.60 -7.74 14.98
CA LEU A 206 -9.87 -7.58 13.56
C LEU A 206 -9.06 -8.60 12.72
N PRO A 207 -9.58 -8.99 11.54
CA PRO A 207 -8.89 -9.91 10.61
C PRO A 207 -7.52 -9.38 10.17
N TYR A 208 -6.66 -10.25 9.65
CA TYR A 208 -5.30 -9.92 9.19
C TYR A 208 -5.27 -8.74 8.21
N SER A 209 -6.25 -8.63 7.30
CA SER A 209 -6.32 -7.50 6.34
C SER A 209 -6.52 -6.15 7.01
N MET A 210 -7.12 -6.13 8.22
CA MET A 210 -7.40 -4.93 9.00
C MET A 210 -6.31 -4.63 10.03
N GLN A 211 -5.37 -5.55 10.28
CA GLN A 211 -4.18 -5.25 11.09
C GLN A 211 -3.27 -4.28 10.31
N ILE A 212 -2.73 -3.27 10.99
CA ILE A 212 -1.86 -2.26 10.36
C ILE A 212 -0.44 -2.80 10.24
N GLY A 213 0.07 -3.46 11.25
CA GLY A 213 1.40 -4.07 11.25
C GLY A 213 1.36 -5.56 11.52
N ASP A 214 2.50 -6.21 11.29
CA ASP A 214 2.75 -7.63 11.57
C ASP A 214 4.04 -7.83 12.40
N GLU A 215 4.58 -6.75 12.97
CA GLU A 215 5.84 -6.72 13.74
C GLU A 215 7.04 -7.35 13.02
N SER A 216 6.99 -7.48 11.69
CA SER A 216 8.08 -8.05 10.90
C SER A 216 9.16 -7.03 10.57
N SER A 217 10.41 -7.51 10.49
CA SER A 217 11.52 -6.80 9.83
C SER A 217 11.67 -7.34 8.42
N ARG A 218 11.85 -6.45 7.44
CA ARG A 218 11.91 -6.80 6.02
C ARG A 218 13.12 -6.17 5.34
N LEU A 219 13.69 -6.89 4.39
CA LEU A 219 14.68 -6.38 3.44
C LEU A 219 13.96 -5.79 2.23
N ASN A 220 14.15 -4.52 1.99
CA ASN A 220 13.75 -3.87 0.75
C ASN A 220 14.93 -3.87 -0.23
N SER A 221 14.70 -4.31 -1.44
CA SER A 221 15.69 -4.27 -2.51
C SER A 221 15.04 -3.85 -3.83
N ALA A 222 15.73 -3.03 -4.62
CA ALA A 222 15.28 -2.68 -5.95
C ALA A 222 16.49 -2.39 -6.86
N LEU A 223 16.36 -2.76 -8.13
CA LEU A 223 17.25 -2.30 -9.21
C LEU A 223 16.39 -1.46 -10.15
N THR A 224 16.78 -0.20 -10.30
CA THR A 224 16.09 0.78 -11.15
C THR A 224 17.00 1.20 -12.28
N HIS A 225 16.47 1.21 -13.50
CA HIS A 225 17.14 1.72 -14.69
C HIS A 225 16.23 2.71 -15.41
N VAL A 226 16.78 3.86 -15.81
CA VAL A 226 16.09 4.91 -16.56
C VAL A 226 16.92 5.29 -17.78
N TYR A 227 16.29 5.27 -18.93
CA TYR A 227 16.80 5.83 -20.19
C TYR A 227 16.08 7.14 -20.48
N SER A 228 16.82 8.22 -20.68
CA SER A 228 16.28 9.55 -21.00
C SER A 228 16.87 10.08 -22.29
N HIS A 229 16.01 10.51 -23.22
CA HIS A 229 16.43 11.10 -24.49
C HIS A 229 15.42 12.17 -24.92
N ASN A 230 15.89 13.39 -25.09
CA ASN A 230 15.06 14.56 -25.42
C ASN A 230 13.89 14.71 -24.43
N ASP A 231 12.64 14.68 -24.94
CA ASP A 231 11.42 14.82 -24.17
C ASP A 231 10.84 13.48 -23.68
N TRP A 232 11.60 12.38 -23.81
CA TRP A 232 11.15 11.05 -23.38
C TRP A 232 12.04 10.47 -22.31
N ALA A 233 11.42 9.80 -21.36
CA ALA A 233 12.11 8.94 -20.40
C ALA A 233 11.38 7.59 -20.30
N PHE A 234 12.15 6.51 -20.30
CA PHE A 234 11.66 5.15 -20.10
C PHE A 234 12.38 4.54 -18.91
N GLY A 235 11.65 3.91 -18.04
CA GLY A 235 12.26 3.29 -16.87
C GLY A 235 11.71 1.91 -16.59
N GLY A 236 12.52 1.14 -15.89
CA GLY A 236 12.18 -0.17 -15.36
C GLY A 236 12.72 -0.35 -13.96
N GLN A 237 11.95 -1.04 -13.12
CA GLN A 237 12.36 -1.38 -11.76
C GLN A 237 11.94 -2.81 -11.44
N ILE A 238 12.90 -3.59 -10.95
CA ILE A 238 12.66 -4.87 -10.29
C ILE A 238 12.81 -4.60 -8.80
N SER A 239 11.80 -4.90 -8.01
CA SER A 239 11.84 -4.69 -6.56
C SER A 239 11.32 -5.91 -5.80
N ALA A 240 11.82 -6.06 -4.58
CA ALA A 240 11.39 -7.10 -3.67
C ALA A 240 11.41 -6.59 -2.23
N ASN A 241 10.44 -7.11 -1.44
CA ASN A 241 10.35 -6.89 -0.02
C ASN A 241 10.27 -8.28 0.64
N PHE A 242 11.39 -8.72 1.24
CA PHE A 242 11.53 -10.03 1.84
C PHE A 242 11.48 -9.94 3.36
N LYS A 243 10.72 -10.84 3.98
CA LYS A 243 10.74 -10.99 5.43
C LYS A 243 12.10 -11.49 5.91
N LEU A 244 12.69 -10.79 6.86
CA LEU A 244 13.91 -11.20 7.58
C LEU A 244 13.55 -11.86 8.92
N ARG A 245 12.67 -11.20 9.68
CA ARG A 245 12.26 -11.64 11.01
C ARG A 245 10.77 -11.34 11.22
N SER A 246 10.09 -12.20 11.96
CA SER A 246 8.69 -12.02 12.38
C SER A 246 8.48 -12.70 13.73
N LYS A 247 7.36 -12.39 14.37
CA LYS A 247 6.83 -13.09 15.54
C LYS A 247 5.86 -14.19 15.11
N ASP A 248 4.61 -14.15 15.59
CA ASP A 248 3.64 -15.24 15.44
C ASP A 248 3.14 -15.41 14.01
N TRP A 249 2.95 -14.32 13.28
CA TRP A 249 2.54 -14.32 11.89
C TRP A 249 3.14 -13.14 11.10
N HIS A 250 3.12 -13.23 9.79
CA HIS A 250 3.52 -12.13 8.92
C HIS A 250 2.86 -12.22 7.53
N LEU A 251 2.71 -11.09 6.90
CA LEU A 251 2.32 -10.98 5.50
C LEU A 251 3.42 -11.56 4.60
N GLY A 252 3.01 -12.07 3.43
CA GLY A 252 3.92 -12.67 2.46
C GLY A 252 4.92 -11.71 1.85
N ASP A 253 6.00 -12.26 1.31
CA ASP A 253 6.99 -11.51 0.54
C ASP A 253 6.36 -10.90 -0.71
N ILE A 254 6.85 -9.72 -1.11
CA ILE A 254 6.38 -9.01 -2.30
C ILE A 254 7.52 -8.96 -3.32
N ARG A 255 7.21 -9.28 -4.57
CA ARG A 255 8.11 -9.11 -5.72
C ARG A 255 7.36 -8.33 -6.78
N GLN A 256 7.99 -7.33 -7.37
CA GLN A 256 7.36 -6.48 -8.34
C GLN A 256 8.29 -6.19 -9.51
N LEU A 257 7.73 -6.19 -10.70
CA LEU A 257 8.35 -5.72 -11.92
C LEU A 257 7.50 -4.53 -12.42
N THR A 258 8.15 -3.42 -12.70
CA THR A 258 7.49 -2.19 -13.11
C THR A 258 8.20 -1.60 -14.32
N PHE A 259 7.43 -1.15 -15.31
CA PHE A 259 7.91 -0.40 -16.46
C PHE A 259 7.08 0.85 -16.63
N TRP A 260 7.71 1.94 -17.04
CA TRP A 260 7.02 3.20 -17.34
C TRP A 260 7.66 3.92 -18.52
N GLY A 261 6.83 4.71 -19.18
CA GLY A 261 7.25 5.70 -20.15
C GLY A 261 6.70 7.06 -19.75
N GLN A 262 7.50 8.11 -19.98
CA GLN A 262 7.12 9.49 -19.71
C GLN A 262 7.44 10.37 -20.88
N ARG A 263 6.61 11.40 -21.07
CA ARG A 263 6.84 12.46 -22.04
C ARG A 263 6.77 13.82 -21.38
N SER A 264 7.80 14.61 -21.56
CA SER A 264 7.80 16.03 -21.21
C SER A 264 6.88 16.81 -22.15
N LEU A 265 5.94 17.56 -21.63
CA LEU A 265 5.13 18.51 -22.37
C LEU A 265 5.71 19.93 -22.26
N SER A 266 6.46 20.17 -21.18
CA SER A 266 7.27 21.35 -20.91
C SER A 266 8.25 21.01 -19.78
N ASP A 267 9.19 21.89 -19.44
CA ASP A 267 10.08 21.68 -18.28
C ASP A 267 9.28 21.49 -16.98
N ARG A 268 8.07 22.06 -16.89
CA ARG A 268 7.23 22.02 -15.70
C ARG A 268 6.16 20.90 -15.69
N LEU A 269 5.93 20.22 -16.81
CA LEU A 269 4.86 19.22 -16.89
C LEU A 269 5.29 18.01 -17.69
N SER A 270 5.14 16.82 -17.13
CA SER A 270 5.29 15.55 -17.83
C SER A 270 4.07 14.63 -17.58
N LEU A 271 3.76 13.80 -18.59
CA LEU A 271 2.77 12.75 -18.49
C LEU A 271 3.46 11.39 -18.48
N SER A 272 2.87 10.42 -17.80
CA SER A 272 3.42 9.07 -17.70
C SER A 272 2.37 7.99 -17.87
N GLY A 273 2.81 6.85 -18.46
CA GLY A 273 2.09 5.59 -18.43
C GLY A 273 2.95 4.53 -17.76
N ARG A 274 2.34 3.66 -16.94
CA ARG A 274 3.04 2.61 -16.18
C ARG A 274 2.29 1.28 -16.25
N VAL A 275 3.06 0.18 -16.33
CA VAL A 275 2.55 -1.17 -16.13
C VAL A 275 3.37 -1.83 -15.03
N ALA A 276 2.69 -2.51 -14.12
CA ALA A 276 3.33 -3.23 -13.02
C ALA A 276 2.76 -4.64 -12.88
N TYR A 277 3.64 -5.60 -12.70
CA TYR A 277 3.33 -6.96 -12.25
C TYR A 277 3.79 -7.11 -10.81
N GLN A 278 2.92 -7.54 -9.92
CA GLN A 278 3.24 -7.81 -8.54
C GLN A 278 2.83 -9.24 -8.17
N ARG A 279 3.72 -9.95 -7.51
CA ARG A 279 3.44 -11.22 -6.86
C ARG A 279 3.58 -11.06 -5.35
N VAL A 280 2.54 -11.45 -4.62
CA VAL A 280 2.48 -11.43 -3.16
C VAL A 280 2.47 -12.87 -2.66
N GLY A 281 3.34 -13.19 -1.72
CA GLY A 281 3.37 -14.48 -1.04
C GLY A 281 2.15 -14.69 -0.15
N GLY A 282 1.93 -15.92 0.29
CA GLY A 282 0.90 -16.23 1.31
C GLY A 282 1.29 -15.67 2.68
N LEU A 283 0.29 -15.42 3.51
CA LEU A 283 0.49 -15.16 4.93
C LEU A 283 1.04 -16.44 5.60
N THR A 284 1.98 -16.28 6.52
CA THR A 284 2.57 -17.38 7.29
C THR A 284 2.34 -17.13 8.78
N GLY A 285 2.05 -18.20 9.52
CA GLY A 285 1.71 -18.14 10.93
C GLY A 285 0.22 -17.90 11.17
N ILE A 286 -0.17 -17.88 12.43
CA ILE A 286 -1.56 -17.75 12.88
C ILE A 286 -1.60 -16.92 14.17
N ASP A 287 -2.54 -15.98 14.25
CA ASP A 287 -2.97 -15.36 15.50
C ASP A 287 -4.22 -16.11 16.01
N ALA A 288 -4.12 -16.72 17.18
CA ALA A 288 -5.22 -17.48 17.79
C ALA A 288 -6.43 -16.58 18.18
N ASN A 289 -6.23 -15.27 18.30
CA ASN A 289 -7.28 -14.32 18.66
C ASN A 289 -8.09 -13.83 17.45
N ILE A 290 -7.61 -14.06 16.23
CA ILE A 290 -8.32 -13.71 14.99
C ILE A 290 -9.24 -14.87 14.63
N VAL A 291 -10.48 -14.85 15.13
CA VAL A 291 -11.43 -15.97 15.04
C VAL A 291 -12.69 -15.71 14.21
N ALA A 292 -12.88 -14.49 13.70
CA ALA A 292 -14.08 -14.11 12.96
C ALA A 292 -14.35 -15.03 11.75
N PRO A 293 -15.62 -15.39 11.45
CA PRO A 293 -15.98 -16.25 10.33
C PRO A 293 -16.04 -15.47 9.00
N VAL A 294 -14.95 -14.82 8.66
CA VAL A 294 -14.74 -13.98 7.47
C VAL A 294 -13.50 -14.44 6.72
N GLN A 295 -13.50 -14.37 5.38
CA GLN A 295 -12.38 -14.86 4.59
C GLN A 295 -11.04 -14.20 4.92
N THR A 296 -11.05 -12.94 5.34
CA THR A 296 -9.86 -12.18 5.73
C THR A 296 -9.26 -12.58 7.07
N ALA A 297 -9.94 -13.44 7.84
CA ALA A 297 -9.42 -14.07 9.05
C ALA A 297 -8.75 -15.43 8.78
N ILE A 298 -8.75 -15.90 7.55
CA ILE A 298 -8.16 -17.19 7.15
C ILE A 298 -6.77 -16.95 6.55
N SER A 299 -5.72 -17.41 7.22
CA SER A 299 -4.33 -17.18 6.80
C SER A 299 -4.00 -17.74 5.40
N SER A 300 -4.66 -18.83 4.99
CA SER A 300 -4.47 -19.40 3.65
C SER A 300 -5.10 -18.59 2.51
N ASN A 301 -5.99 -17.62 2.82
CA ASN A 301 -6.63 -16.75 1.85
C ASN A 301 -5.78 -15.49 1.54
N TYR A 302 -4.47 -15.62 1.48
CA TYR A 302 -3.55 -14.52 1.20
C TYR A 302 -2.55 -14.88 0.11
N GLY A 303 -2.11 -13.86 -0.61
CA GLY A 303 -1.17 -14.01 -1.72
C GLY A 303 -1.88 -14.10 -3.08
N GLY A 304 -1.07 -14.01 -4.13
CA GLY A 304 -1.55 -13.98 -5.51
C GLY A 304 -0.67 -13.11 -6.40
N SER A 305 -1.18 -12.80 -7.58
CA SER A 305 -0.52 -11.94 -8.54
C SER A 305 -1.47 -10.89 -9.11
N HIS A 306 -0.92 -9.72 -9.40
CA HIS A 306 -1.69 -8.57 -9.88
C HIS A 306 -0.95 -7.88 -11.03
N TRP A 307 -1.64 -7.68 -12.14
CA TRP A 307 -1.21 -6.80 -13.22
C TRP A 307 -2.00 -5.49 -13.13
N ARG A 308 -1.28 -4.37 -13.15
CA ARG A 308 -1.85 -3.04 -13.01
C ARG A 308 -1.33 -2.12 -14.09
N ALA A 309 -2.19 -1.24 -14.60
CA ALA A 309 -1.84 -0.15 -15.49
C ALA A 309 -2.11 1.18 -14.79
N GLY A 310 -1.22 2.14 -14.97
CA GLY A 310 -1.33 3.47 -14.36
C GLY A 310 -1.10 4.56 -15.38
N ILE A 311 -1.76 5.68 -15.18
CA ILE A 311 -1.52 6.95 -15.85
C ILE A 311 -1.24 8.02 -14.82
N GLY A 312 -0.28 8.91 -15.09
CA GLY A 312 0.12 9.91 -14.12
C GLY A 312 0.64 11.19 -14.78
N ALA A 313 0.84 12.18 -13.95
CA ALA A 313 1.46 13.44 -14.31
C ALA A 313 2.39 13.91 -13.20
N ASN A 314 3.49 14.55 -13.59
CA ASN A 314 4.36 15.29 -12.69
C ASN A 314 4.34 16.76 -13.10
N MET A 315 4.28 17.64 -12.11
CA MET A 315 4.33 19.09 -12.30
C MET A 315 5.38 19.69 -11.36
N VAL A 316 6.17 20.63 -11.88
CA VAL A 316 7.10 21.44 -11.09
C VAL A 316 6.49 22.82 -10.90
N ALA A 317 6.27 23.24 -9.66
CA ALA A 317 5.63 24.49 -9.31
C ALA A 317 6.34 25.17 -8.12
N PRO A 318 6.58 26.50 -8.16
CA PRO A 318 7.14 27.25 -7.05
C PRO A 318 6.05 27.56 -6.02
N LEU A 319 5.79 26.65 -5.09
CA LEU A 319 4.78 26.83 -4.05
C LEU A 319 5.35 27.49 -2.79
N LEU A 320 6.63 27.23 -2.49
CA LEU A 320 7.36 27.77 -1.34
C LEU A 320 8.65 28.46 -1.81
N PRO A 321 9.23 29.37 -1.02
CA PRO A 321 10.50 29.99 -1.36
C PRO A 321 11.62 28.95 -1.58
N GLY A 322 12.56 29.25 -2.50
CA GLY A 322 13.69 28.39 -2.84
C GLY A 322 13.45 27.55 -4.09
N THR A 323 13.95 26.30 -4.10
CA THR A 323 13.75 25.38 -5.22
C THR A 323 12.27 25.05 -5.41
N PRO A 324 11.79 24.95 -6.67
CA PRO A 324 10.41 24.59 -6.93
C PRO A 324 10.11 23.15 -6.45
N GLU A 325 8.88 22.94 -6.00
CA GLU A 325 8.38 21.64 -5.59
C GLU A 325 7.94 20.82 -6.81
N ARG A 326 8.14 19.51 -6.73
CA ARG A 326 7.49 18.56 -7.61
C ARG A 326 6.18 18.08 -7.00
N LEU A 327 5.13 18.16 -7.78
CA LEU A 327 3.82 17.56 -7.51
C LEU A 327 3.65 16.35 -8.43
N GLY A 328 3.14 15.25 -7.90
CA GLY A 328 2.84 14.05 -8.68
C GLY A 328 1.43 13.53 -8.41
N ILE A 329 0.77 13.06 -9.45
CA ILE A 329 -0.50 12.34 -9.38
C ILE A 329 -0.42 11.09 -10.25
N GLU A 330 -0.98 9.97 -9.77
CA GLU A 330 -1.10 8.74 -10.55
C GLU A 330 -2.35 7.98 -10.15
N LEU A 331 -3.14 7.58 -11.15
CA LEU A 331 -4.24 6.63 -11.00
C LEU A 331 -3.81 5.30 -11.60
N GLU A 332 -3.95 4.23 -10.81
CA GLU A 332 -3.60 2.86 -11.19
C GLU A 332 -4.83 1.95 -11.07
N ILE A 333 -5.05 1.12 -12.10
CA ILE A 333 -6.18 0.19 -12.18
C ILE A 333 -5.63 -1.22 -12.40
N PRO A 334 -6.02 -2.23 -11.59
CA PRO A 334 -5.71 -3.63 -11.87
C PRO A 334 -6.56 -4.12 -13.05
N PHE A 335 -5.93 -4.75 -14.04
CA PHE A 335 -6.62 -5.34 -15.19
C PHE A 335 -6.58 -6.87 -15.20
N LYS A 336 -5.68 -7.48 -14.43
CA LYS A 336 -5.67 -8.92 -14.18
C LYS A 336 -5.23 -9.19 -12.74
N THR A 337 -6.02 -10.00 -12.03
CA THR A 337 -5.77 -10.36 -10.63
C THR A 337 -6.08 -11.83 -10.45
N ASP A 338 -5.09 -12.59 -9.97
CA ASP A 338 -5.23 -14.02 -9.64
C ASP A 338 -4.79 -14.21 -8.17
N VAL A 339 -5.74 -14.58 -7.31
CA VAL A 339 -5.53 -14.64 -5.86
C VAL A 339 -5.68 -16.05 -5.30
N ARG A 340 -4.98 -16.34 -4.21
CA ARG A 340 -5.14 -17.59 -3.46
C ARG A 340 -6.28 -17.47 -2.48
N GLY A 341 -7.20 -18.45 -2.53
CA GLY A 341 -8.37 -18.45 -1.68
C GLY A 341 -9.29 -17.24 -1.96
N VAL A 342 -10.19 -16.96 -1.03
CA VAL A 342 -11.16 -15.87 -1.20
C VAL A 342 -10.59 -14.57 -0.72
N GLN A 343 -10.49 -13.57 -1.60
CA GLN A 343 -10.00 -12.22 -1.28
C GLN A 343 -10.89 -11.15 -1.87
N MET A 344 -10.80 -9.92 -1.33
CA MET A 344 -11.46 -8.76 -1.92
C MET A 344 -10.76 -8.36 -3.23
N THR A 345 -11.55 -7.84 -4.16
CA THR A 345 -11.06 -7.42 -5.48
C THR A 345 -10.58 -5.97 -5.43
N PRO A 346 -9.28 -5.68 -5.69
CA PRO A 346 -8.82 -4.30 -5.84
C PRO A 346 -9.46 -3.67 -7.08
N ARG A 347 -9.88 -2.39 -6.97
CA ARG A 347 -10.52 -1.63 -8.06
C ARG A 347 -9.63 -0.57 -8.62
N TRP A 348 -9.06 0.26 -7.77
CA TRP A 348 -8.17 1.33 -8.17
C TRP A 348 -7.26 1.76 -7.01
N ARG A 349 -6.17 2.44 -7.38
CA ARG A 349 -5.25 3.10 -6.46
C ARG A 349 -4.94 4.49 -6.99
N LEU A 350 -5.06 5.49 -6.14
CA LEU A 350 -4.68 6.88 -6.41
C LEU A 350 -3.47 7.23 -5.54
N ALA A 351 -2.44 7.79 -6.15
CA ALA A 351 -1.29 8.34 -5.47
C ALA A 351 -1.17 9.83 -5.75
N LEU A 352 -0.95 10.61 -4.70
CA LEU A 352 -0.66 12.04 -4.73
C LEU A 352 0.63 12.28 -3.98
N GLY A 353 1.49 13.16 -4.45
CA GLY A 353 2.74 13.44 -3.74
C GLY A 353 3.28 14.83 -4.00
N ILE A 354 4.01 15.31 -3.01
CA ILE A 354 4.81 16.54 -3.07
C ILE A 354 6.23 16.23 -2.63
N GLN A 355 7.20 16.80 -3.33
CA GLN A 355 8.63 16.64 -3.04
C GLN A 355 9.32 17.99 -3.16
N LYS A 356 10.29 18.27 -2.28
CA LYS A 356 11.11 19.46 -2.30
C LYS A 356 12.58 19.09 -2.06
N SER A 357 13.43 19.50 -2.98
CA SER A 357 14.91 19.37 -2.87
C SER A 357 15.53 20.67 -2.39
N PHE A 358 16.69 20.55 -1.71
CA PHE A 358 17.45 21.68 -1.14
C PHE A 358 18.92 21.56 -1.48
#